data_d08ed499922b1f874ee9d4e063e71f60
#
_entry.id   d08ed499922b1f874ee9d4e063e71f60
#
_cell.length_a   1.000
_cell.length_b   1.000
_cell.length_c   1.000
_cell.angle_alpha   90.00
_cell.angle_beta   90.00
_cell.angle_gamma   90.00
#
_symmetry.space_group_name_H-M   'P 1'
#
loop_
_entity.id
_entity.type
_entity.pdbx_description
1 polymer ?
#
loop_
_entity_poly.entity_id
_entity_poly.type
_entity_poly.pdbx_seq_one_letter_code
_entity_poly.pdbx_strand_id
1 'polypeptide(L)'
;MEKMQSRRAVCPISARSSSRAAEWKSFSFIFFSRTAREALRQILSYYPTLNAAYSSSYVEIFSAEASKGKALSALAQHLHLDRSQIACIGDSENDLSMFEAAGTRFAVGNAIDALKRQADHVLPDRDHGPIAATAAILGI
;
A
#
# COMPACT_ATOMS: atom_id res chain seq x y z
N MET A 1 -39.98 6.68 8.22
CA MET A 1 -39.61 5.26 8.43
C MET A 1 -38.77 4.85 7.21
N GLU A 2 -37.50 5.01 7.32
CA GLU A 2 -36.54 4.77 6.22
C GLU A 2 -35.99 3.34 6.39
N LYS A 3 -36.16 2.53 5.35
CA LYS A 3 -35.76 1.12 5.34
C LYS A 3 -34.23 1.04 5.35
N MET A 4 -33.70 0.61 6.47
CA MET A 4 -32.31 0.21 6.64
C MET A 4 -32.06 -1.06 5.81
N GLN A 5 -31.65 -0.90 4.56
CA GLN A 5 -31.17 -2.00 3.75
C GLN A 5 -29.82 -2.48 4.29
N SER A 6 -29.83 -3.63 4.93
CA SER A 6 -28.65 -4.42 5.27
C SER A 6 -27.82 -4.70 4.00
N ARG A 7 -26.74 -3.97 3.82
CA ARG A 7 -25.76 -4.26 2.76
C ARG A 7 -24.75 -5.27 3.30
N ARG A 8 -24.80 -6.44 2.72
CA ARG A 8 -23.88 -7.55 2.98
C ARG A 8 -22.44 -7.10 2.72
N ALA A 9 -21.56 -7.33 3.68
CA ALA A 9 -20.14 -7.28 3.46
C ALA A 9 -19.76 -8.35 2.43
N VAL A 10 -19.33 -7.95 1.25
CA VAL A 10 -18.80 -8.86 0.25
C VAL A 10 -17.34 -9.07 0.58
N CYS A 11 -17.02 -10.24 1.10
CA CYS A 11 -15.65 -10.69 1.28
C CYS A 11 -15.25 -11.50 0.04
N PRO A 12 -14.41 -10.98 -0.87
CA PRO A 12 -13.86 -11.78 -1.94
C PRO A 12 -12.57 -12.41 -1.47
N ILE A 13 -12.66 -13.57 -0.83
CA ILE A 13 -11.46 -14.34 -0.53
C ILE A 13 -11.55 -15.67 -1.24
N SER A 14 -10.75 -15.82 -2.29
CA SER A 14 -10.35 -17.12 -2.77
C SER A 14 -9.20 -17.63 -1.91
N ALA A 15 -9.49 -18.24 -0.78
CA ALA A 15 -8.52 -19.01 -0.02
C ALA A 15 -8.37 -20.37 -0.69
N ARG A 16 -7.26 -20.62 -1.37
CA ARG A 16 -6.83 -21.98 -1.69
C ARG A 16 -6.17 -22.57 -0.43
N SER A 17 -6.87 -23.49 0.20
CA SER A 17 -6.42 -24.31 1.29
C SER A 17 -5.32 -25.27 0.80
N SER A 18 -4.08 -25.08 1.27
CA SER A 18 -3.14 -26.17 1.47
C SER A 18 -2.85 -26.27 2.97
N SER A 19 -2.77 -27.45 3.48
CA SER A 19 -2.80 -27.89 4.87
C SER A 19 -1.68 -27.39 5.79
N ARG A 20 -1.62 -26.08 6.00
CA ARG A 20 -1.02 -25.39 7.14
C ARG A 20 -1.97 -24.27 7.50
N ALA A 21 -2.15 -24.01 8.80
CA ALA A 21 -3.01 -22.96 9.30
C ALA A 21 -2.88 -21.74 8.41
N ALA A 22 -3.99 -21.29 7.78
CA ALA A 22 -3.97 -20.18 6.85
C ALA A 22 -3.56 -18.94 7.65
N GLU A 23 -2.29 -18.54 7.53
CA GLU A 23 -1.84 -17.24 8.02
C GLU A 23 -2.53 -16.16 7.19
N TRP A 24 -3.48 -15.49 7.78
CA TRP A 24 -4.13 -14.33 7.20
C TRP A 24 -3.10 -13.22 7.02
N LYS A 25 -2.84 -12.84 5.78
CA LYS A 25 -1.82 -11.82 5.46
C LYS A 25 -2.38 -10.40 5.39
N SER A 26 -3.63 -10.25 4.98
CA SER A 26 -4.32 -8.96 4.96
C SER A 26 -5.84 -9.12 4.88
N PHE A 27 -6.56 -8.05 5.29
CA PHE A 27 -8.00 -7.90 5.14
C PHE A 27 -8.30 -6.54 4.54
N SER A 28 -9.20 -6.47 3.56
CA SER A 28 -9.66 -5.22 2.99
C SER A 28 -11.13 -4.97 3.35
N PHE A 29 -11.44 -3.77 3.83
CA PHE A 29 -12.79 -3.33 4.15
C PHE A 29 -13.14 -2.09 3.34
N ILE A 30 -14.36 -2.04 2.83
CA ILE A 30 -14.92 -0.85 2.18
C ILE A 30 -15.74 -0.07 3.21
N PHE A 31 -15.45 1.21 3.37
CA PHE A 31 -16.20 2.10 4.26
C PHE A 31 -17.16 2.98 3.49
N PHE A 32 -18.37 3.07 4.04
CA PHE A 32 -19.40 3.96 3.55
C PHE A 32 -19.63 5.19 4.48
N SER A 33 -18.89 5.26 5.59
CA SER A 33 -18.99 6.39 6.51
C SER A 33 -17.64 6.75 7.15
N ARG A 34 -17.46 8.06 7.39
CA ARG A 34 -16.29 8.58 8.12
C ARG A 34 -16.24 8.05 9.56
N THR A 35 -17.39 7.91 10.22
CA THR A 35 -17.50 7.40 11.60
C THR A 35 -17.00 5.96 11.73
N ALA A 36 -17.34 5.09 10.77
CA ALA A 36 -16.84 3.69 10.77
C ALA A 36 -15.32 3.62 10.63
N ARG A 37 -14.75 4.52 9.84
CA ARG A 37 -13.30 4.64 9.63
C ARG A 37 -12.58 5.07 10.91
N GLU A 38 -13.15 6.03 11.63
CA GLU A 38 -12.61 6.53 12.89
C GLU A 38 -12.70 5.48 13.99
N ALA A 39 -13.84 4.77 14.10
CA ALA A 39 -14.01 3.67 15.03
C ALA A 39 -13.00 2.54 14.80
N LEU A 40 -12.72 2.21 13.51
CA LEU A 40 -11.69 1.20 13.20
C LEU A 40 -10.29 1.66 13.62
N ARG A 41 -9.92 2.92 13.43
CA ARG A 41 -8.63 3.45 13.91
C ARG A 41 -8.49 3.28 15.43
N GLN A 42 -9.54 3.60 16.20
CA GLN A 42 -9.55 3.40 17.64
C GLN A 42 -9.40 1.92 18.02
N ILE A 43 -10.12 1.03 17.34
CA ILE A 43 -9.99 -0.42 17.59
C ILE A 43 -8.57 -0.89 17.30
N LEU A 44 -8.00 -0.52 16.15
CA LEU A 44 -6.65 -0.96 15.75
C LEU A 44 -5.56 -0.45 16.69
N SER A 45 -5.75 0.66 17.40
CA SER A 45 -4.79 1.14 18.39
C SER A 45 -4.57 0.18 19.56
N TYR A 46 -5.51 -0.73 19.82
CA TYR A 46 -5.37 -1.79 20.83
C TYR A 46 -4.63 -3.04 20.30
N TYR A 47 -4.30 -3.08 19.00
CA TYR A 47 -3.67 -4.24 18.36
C TYR A 47 -2.33 -3.83 17.69
N PRO A 48 -1.24 -3.67 18.48
CA PRO A 48 0.04 -3.19 17.95
C PRO A 48 0.70 -4.12 16.94
N THR A 49 0.21 -5.36 16.83
CA THR A 49 0.65 -6.33 15.82
C THR A 49 0.02 -6.14 14.45
N LEU A 50 -0.93 -5.19 14.34
CA LEU A 50 -1.63 -4.88 13.09
C LEU A 50 -1.33 -3.46 12.64
N ASN A 51 -1.20 -3.29 11.34
CA ASN A 51 -1.17 -2.02 10.64
C ASN A 51 -2.37 -1.87 9.71
N ALA A 52 -2.68 -0.62 9.34
CA ALA A 52 -3.73 -0.34 8.39
C ALA A 52 -3.31 0.73 7.39
N ALA A 53 -3.52 0.46 6.11
CA ALA A 53 -3.40 1.44 5.04
C ALA A 53 -4.79 1.94 4.63
N TYR A 54 -4.98 3.25 4.68
CA TYR A 54 -6.27 3.90 4.41
C TYR A 54 -6.26 4.53 3.02
N SER A 55 -7.22 4.14 2.19
CA SER A 55 -7.57 4.79 0.93
C SER A 55 -8.79 5.70 1.10
N SER A 56 -9.24 6.36 0.03
CA SER A 56 -10.46 7.18 0.04
C SER A 56 -11.72 6.38 0.39
N SER A 57 -11.81 5.13 -0.06
CA SER A 57 -13.00 4.29 0.03
C SER A 57 -12.82 2.96 0.75
N TYR A 58 -11.59 2.53 1.02
CA TYR A 58 -11.31 1.28 1.72
C TYR A 58 -10.16 1.40 2.70
N VAL A 59 -10.03 0.42 3.56
CA VAL A 59 -8.86 0.21 4.40
C VAL A 59 -8.36 -1.21 4.20
N GLU A 60 -7.06 -1.36 4.21
CA GLU A 60 -6.38 -2.64 4.22
C GLU A 60 -5.70 -2.84 5.56
N ILE A 61 -6.01 -3.95 6.26
CA ILE A 61 -5.40 -4.31 7.55
C ILE A 61 -4.44 -5.46 7.29
N PHE A 62 -3.22 -5.33 7.78
CA PHE A 62 -2.15 -6.30 7.60
C PHE A 62 -1.26 -6.39 8.85
N SER A 63 -0.40 -7.39 8.91
CA SER A 63 0.56 -7.53 10.00
C SER A 63 1.49 -6.31 10.07
N ALA A 64 1.77 -5.81 11.27
CA ALA A 64 2.76 -4.77 11.50
C ALA A 64 4.17 -5.17 11.02
N GLU A 65 4.43 -6.47 10.92
CA GLU A 65 5.67 -7.02 10.36
C GLU A 65 5.72 -6.98 8.83
N ALA A 66 4.57 -6.80 8.16
CA ALA A 66 4.49 -6.69 6.71
C ALA A 66 4.57 -5.23 6.27
N SER A 67 5.44 -4.93 5.30
CA SER A 67 5.45 -3.66 4.58
C SER A 67 5.96 -3.87 3.16
N LYS A 68 5.58 -2.96 2.24
CA LYS A 68 6.10 -2.99 0.87
C LYS A 68 7.63 -2.86 0.83
N GLY A 69 8.20 -2.06 1.73
CA GLY A 69 9.66 -1.90 1.84
C GLY A 69 10.36 -3.16 2.32
N LYS A 70 9.83 -3.86 3.33
CA LYS A 70 10.36 -5.16 3.77
C LYS A 70 10.30 -6.19 2.65
N ALA A 71 9.19 -6.24 1.91
CA ALA A 71 9.04 -7.13 0.76
C ALA A 71 10.05 -6.80 -0.35
N LEU A 72 10.22 -5.51 -0.66
CA LEU A 72 11.20 -5.05 -1.65
C LEU A 72 12.63 -5.40 -1.23
N SER A 73 12.98 -5.16 0.03
CA SER A 73 14.30 -5.51 0.57
C SER A 73 14.58 -7.01 0.50
N ALA A 74 13.59 -7.84 0.86
CA ALA A 74 13.73 -9.29 0.77
C ALA A 74 13.90 -9.77 -0.68
N LEU A 75 13.15 -9.17 -1.62
CA LEU A 75 13.28 -9.47 -3.05
C LEU A 75 14.65 -9.03 -3.59
N ALA A 76 15.11 -7.84 -3.24
CA ALA A 76 16.43 -7.34 -3.62
C ALA A 76 17.55 -8.26 -3.14
N GLN A 77 17.47 -8.69 -1.88
CA GLN A 77 18.41 -9.65 -1.32
C GLN A 77 18.39 -11.00 -2.06
N HIS A 78 17.21 -11.51 -2.38
CA HIS A 78 17.05 -12.75 -3.13
C HIS A 78 17.64 -12.66 -4.55
N LEU A 79 17.51 -11.51 -5.19
CA LEU A 79 18.02 -11.24 -6.54
C LEU A 79 19.46 -10.71 -6.54
N HIS A 80 20.09 -10.56 -5.38
CA HIS A 80 21.43 -9.98 -5.22
C HIS A 80 21.57 -8.59 -5.81
N LEU A 81 20.54 -7.75 -5.65
CA LEU A 81 20.52 -6.36 -6.14
C LEU A 81 20.96 -5.40 -5.04
N ASP A 82 21.83 -4.47 -5.38
CA ASP A 82 22.15 -3.34 -4.55
C ASP A 82 21.01 -2.29 -4.58
N ARG A 83 20.90 -1.51 -3.53
CA ARG A 83 19.89 -0.44 -3.43
C ARG A 83 19.91 0.51 -4.64
N SER A 84 21.09 0.84 -5.17
CA SER A 84 21.28 1.71 -6.34
C SER A 84 20.67 1.15 -7.63
N GLN A 85 20.42 -0.16 -7.68
CA GLN A 85 19.80 -0.83 -8.82
C GLN A 85 18.28 -0.93 -8.73
N ILE A 86 17.68 -0.36 -7.66
CA ILE A 86 16.26 -0.44 -7.37
C ILE A 86 15.64 0.94 -7.57
N ALA A 87 14.64 1.00 -8.43
CA ALA A 87 13.76 2.14 -8.57
C ALA A 87 12.35 1.78 -8.07
N CYS A 88 11.66 2.71 -7.41
CA CYS A 88 10.28 2.53 -6.99
C CYS A 88 9.42 3.73 -7.35
N ILE A 89 8.13 3.46 -7.56
CA ILE A 89 7.10 4.48 -7.82
C ILE A 89 6.04 4.34 -6.73
N GLY A 90 5.59 5.46 -6.16
CA GLY A 90 4.57 5.46 -5.13
C GLY A 90 3.60 6.62 -5.21
N ASP A 91 2.42 6.46 -4.59
CA ASP A 91 1.38 7.48 -4.50
C ASP A 91 0.84 7.68 -3.07
N SER A 92 0.97 6.71 -2.17
CA SER A 92 0.29 6.68 -0.89
C SER A 92 1.19 6.28 0.28
N GLU A 93 0.67 6.36 1.49
CA GLU A 93 1.42 6.18 2.75
C GLU A 93 2.13 4.83 2.85
N ASN A 94 1.52 3.75 2.34
CA ASN A 94 2.10 2.41 2.36
C ASN A 94 3.32 2.25 1.44
N ASP A 95 3.58 3.23 0.55
CA ASP A 95 4.73 3.25 -0.35
C ASP A 95 5.97 3.90 0.28
N LEU A 96 5.81 4.64 1.39
CA LEU A 96 6.94 5.30 2.08
C LEU A 96 8.05 4.30 2.43
N SER A 97 7.70 3.11 2.89
CA SER A 97 8.67 2.07 3.22
C SER A 97 9.46 1.55 2.01
N MET A 98 8.91 1.63 0.79
CA MET A 98 9.67 1.29 -0.43
C MET A 98 10.72 2.35 -0.76
N PHE A 99 10.42 3.63 -0.48
CA PHE A 99 11.37 4.72 -0.69
C PHE A 99 12.62 4.56 0.17
N GLU A 100 12.48 4.00 1.38
CA GLU A 100 13.64 3.67 2.22
C GLU A 100 14.51 2.55 1.63
N ALA A 101 13.91 1.61 0.91
CA ALA A 101 14.58 0.44 0.33
C ALA A 101 15.13 0.67 -1.08
N ALA A 102 14.67 1.70 -1.81
CA ALA A 102 15.07 1.98 -3.18
C ALA A 102 16.17 3.03 -3.29
N GLY A 103 16.98 2.95 -4.35
CA GLY A 103 18.01 3.94 -4.70
C GLY A 103 17.44 5.12 -5.46
N THR A 104 16.47 4.88 -6.36
CA THR A 104 15.78 5.93 -7.12
C THR A 104 14.28 5.91 -6.80
N ARG A 105 13.74 7.07 -6.44
CA ARG A 105 12.39 7.21 -5.88
C ARG A 105 11.57 8.15 -6.74
N PHE A 106 10.45 7.65 -7.24
CA PHE A 106 9.51 8.37 -8.06
C PHE A 106 8.18 8.54 -7.34
N ALA A 107 7.69 9.76 -7.21
CA ALA A 107 6.32 10.04 -6.76
C ALA A 107 5.47 10.46 -7.96
N VAL A 108 4.25 9.92 -8.10
CA VAL A 108 3.31 10.42 -9.10
C VAL A 108 2.78 11.80 -8.70
N GLY A 109 2.32 12.60 -9.66
CA GLY A 109 1.89 13.98 -9.44
C GLY A 109 0.77 14.13 -8.42
N ASN A 110 -0.14 13.15 -8.35
CA ASN A 110 -1.21 13.07 -7.36
C ASN A 110 -0.84 12.27 -6.10
N ALA A 111 0.44 11.99 -5.86
CA ALA A 111 0.91 11.36 -4.62
C ALA A 111 0.75 12.29 -3.40
N ILE A 112 0.76 11.68 -2.21
CA ILE A 112 0.78 12.43 -0.95
C ILE A 112 2.06 13.27 -0.83
N ASP A 113 1.97 14.41 -0.14
CA ASP A 113 3.10 15.33 0.02
C ASP A 113 4.31 14.70 0.71
N ALA A 114 4.09 13.75 1.61
CA ALA A 114 5.17 13.03 2.29
C ALA A 114 6.07 12.25 1.32
N LEU A 115 5.48 11.62 0.29
CA LEU A 115 6.22 10.93 -0.77
C LEU A 115 6.92 11.93 -1.70
N LYS A 116 6.20 12.98 -2.14
CA LYS A 116 6.78 14.00 -3.02
C LYS A 116 8.03 14.64 -2.42
N ARG A 117 8.03 14.89 -1.11
CA ARG A 117 9.21 15.44 -0.40
C ARG A 117 10.41 14.50 -0.35
N GLN A 118 10.18 13.19 -0.44
CA GLN A 118 11.24 12.17 -0.39
C GLN A 118 11.63 11.65 -1.77
N ALA A 119 10.86 12.00 -2.80
CA ALA A 119 11.11 11.57 -4.17
C ALA A 119 12.30 12.28 -4.78
N ASP A 120 13.08 11.55 -5.59
CA ASP A 120 14.11 12.13 -6.44
C ASP A 120 13.48 12.75 -7.69
N HIS A 121 12.33 12.22 -8.14
CA HIS A 121 11.56 12.71 -9.27
C HIS A 121 10.06 12.71 -8.98
N VAL A 122 9.38 13.79 -9.36
CA VAL A 122 7.92 13.85 -9.38
C VAL A 122 7.46 13.68 -10.83
N LEU A 123 6.67 12.65 -11.06
CA LEU A 123 6.16 12.25 -12.36
C LEU A 123 4.82 12.95 -12.66
N PRO A 124 4.31 12.87 -13.90
CA PRO A 124 2.91 13.17 -14.18
C PRO A 124 1.97 12.35 -13.27
N ASP A 125 0.71 12.80 -13.17
CA ASP A 125 -0.32 12.06 -12.43
C ASP A 125 -0.43 10.64 -12.95
N ARG A 126 -0.85 9.70 -12.07
CA ARG A 126 -0.92 8.28 -12.40
C ARG A 126 -1.71 7.95 -13.66
N ASP A 127 -2.67 8.80 -14.03
CA ASP A 127 -3.53 8.64 -15.20
C ASP A 127 -2.88 9.19 -16.50
N HIS A 128 -1.69 9.80 -16.42
CA HIS A 128 -0.98 10.46 -17.52
C HIS A 128 0.37 9.80 -17.87
N GLY A 129 0.44 8.49 -17.75
CA GLY A 129 1.60 7.70 -18.22
C GLY A 129 2.87 7.81 -17.39
N PRO A 130 2.81 7.73 -16.05
CA PRO A 130 4.01 7.84 -15.20
C PRO A 130 5.06 6.76 -15.48
N ILE A 131 4.66 5.59 -15.94
CA ILE A 131 5.59 4.50 -16.29
C ILE A 131 6.46 4.88 -17.48
N ALA A 132 5.87 5.48 -18.53
CA ALA A 132 6.62 5.94 -19.70
C ALA A 132 7.60 7.06 -19.31
N ALA A 133 7.20 7.99 -18.45
CA ALA A 133 8.06 9.04 -17.92
C ALA A 133 9.23 8.45 -17.09
N THR A 134 8.97 7.44 -16.27
CA THR A 134 10.01 6.73 -15.51
C THR A 134 11.01 6.05 -16.44
N ALA A 135 10.54 5.31 -17.45
CA ALA A 135 11.40 4.65 -18.42
C ALA A 135 12.32 5.64 -19.14
N ALA A 136 11.78 6.79 -19.56
CA ALA A 136 12.56 7.85 -20.19
C ALA A 136 13.64 8.44 -19.25
N ILE A 137 13.35 8.62 -17.96
CA ILE A 137 14.32 9.12 -16.96
C ILE A 137 15.41 8.07 -16.69
N LEU A 138 15.05 6.80 -16.64
CA LEU A 138 16.00 5.70 -16.41
C LEU A 138 16.79 5.31 -17.65
N GLY A 139 16.40 5.78 -18.83
CA GLY A 139 17.06 5.47 -20.10
C GLY A 139 16.81 4.05 -20.62
N ILE A 140 15.63 3.49 -20.33
CA ILE A 140 15.19 2.14 -20.71
C ILE A 140 13.93 2.16 -21.57
#